data_9c87c5e6a0eabf16dccc86e406a5f4a8
#
_entry.id   9c87c5e6a0eabf16dccc86e406a5f4a8
#
_cell.length_a   1.000
_cell.length_b   1.000
_cell.length_c   1.000
_cell.angle_alpha   90.00
_cell.angle_beta   90.00
_cell.angle_gamma   90.00
#
_symmetry.space_group_name_H-M   'P 1'
#
loop_
_entity.id
_entity.type
_entity.pdbx_description
1 polymer ?
#
loop_
_entity_poly.entity_id
_entity_poly.type
_entity_poly.pdbx_seq_one_letter_code
_entity_poly.pdbx_strand_id
1 'polypeptide(L)'
;MFDKNIYVERRKQLQHAVGSGLVVLLGNEESSMNYKDNLYPFRQDSSFLYFFGIDRPALIGIIDIDNDSEIIFGDDFTTEEMIWTGYREPLNLLSDSIGVSIVKPRKDLWSFMRLATEHKKTIHFLPPYRPEQHDLLADLLGVSSGSLSGMFSISLIKAIVAQRSYKSAVEIEEINRAVNTTAAMQLAAITLAKAGMTEAQIAGKMQEIAIGAGGNLSFPTILTQQGQILHNGYSHSLLTAGNLVLSDCGAETGMHYAGDLTRTFPVSNTFTTIQRDVYDIVLHAHGSAVALLQPGKPFRDVHLHACEKLTEGLQELGVMKGDAKEAVSMGAHALFFPCGLGHMMGLDTHDMENLGEQYVGYNDEIKKSTQFGLKSLRLAKPLEEGFVVTVEPGLYFNPALIDEWEANNQLGSFINYEKLKAYRNLTGIRVEEDFVITQNGSRVLGNPLAKTANEIEVLRLG
;
A
#
# COMPACT_ATOMS: atom_id res chain seq x y z
N MET A 1 10.45 -14.78 10.26
CA MET A 1 11.52 -13.91 10.78
C MET A 1 12.76 -14.10 9.90
N PHE A 2 13.46 -13.03 9.52
CA PHE A 2 14.72 -13.11 8.79
C PHE A 2 15.88 -13.56 9.70
N ASP A 3 17.07 -13.76 9.09
CA ASP A 3 18.31 -14.02 9.84
C ASP A 3 18.63 -12.85 10.79
N LYS A 4 19.14 -13.18 11.97
CA LYS A 4 19.56 -12.23 13.02
C LYS A 4 20.38 -11.06 12.50
N ASN A 5 21.33 -11.32 11.60
CA ASN A 5 22.25 -10.32 11.11
C ASN A 5 21.54 -9.21 10.30
N ILE A 6 20.42 -9.53 9.68
CA ILE A 6 19.61 -8.54 8.93
C ILE A 6 19.07 -7.46 9.88
N TYR A 7 18.51 -7.87 11.01
CA TYR A 7 17.98 -6.92 12.00
C TYR A 7 19.09 -6.11 12.67
N VAL A 8 20.21 -6.75 13.01
CA VAL A 8 21.38 -6.08 13.59
C VAL A 8 21.91 -5.01 12.62
N GLU A 9 22.06 -5.36 11.34
CA GLU A 9 22.56 -4.42 10.34
C GLU A 9 21.59 -3.25 10.12
N ARG A 10 20.28 -3.51 10.04
CA ARG A 10 19.25 -2.47 9.91
C ARG A 10 19.33 -1.46 11.06
N ARG A 11 19.45 -1.93 12.30
CA ARG A 11 19.56 -1.05 13.47
C ARG A 11 20.86 -0.26 13.49
N LYS A 12 21.98 -0.87 13.10
CA LYS A 12 23.27 -0.15 12.96
C LYS A 12 23.22 0.96 11.91
N GLN A 13 22.62 0.69 10.76
CA GLN A 13 22.43 1.70 9.72
C GLN A 13 21.52 2.84 10.21
N LEU A 14 20.46 2.52 10.97
CA LEU A 14 19.60 3.54 11.58
C LEU A 14 20.36 4.40 12.59
N GLN A 15 21.15 3.78 13.49
CA GLN A 15 21.99 4.47 14.46
C GLN A 15 22.95 5.43 13.76
N HIS A 16 23.62 4.96 12.71
CA HIS A 16 24.53 5.80 11.92
C HIS A 16 23.82 6.99 11.25
N ALA A 17 22.65 6.76 10.69
CA ALA A 17 21.88 7.79 9.97
C ALA A 17 21.27 8.85 10.91
N VAL A 18 20.84 8.46 12.11
CA VAL A 18 20.28 9.38 13.13
C VAL A 18 21.39 10.11 13.89
N GLY A 19 22.49 9.42 14.22
CA GLY A 19 23.73 9.96 14.76
C GLY A 19 23.83 10.03 16.26
N SER A 20 22.79 10.42 17.00
CA SER A 20 22.81 10.52 18.48
C SER A 20 21.40 10.47 19.04
N GLY A 21 21.27 10.27 20.36
CA GLY A 21 20.00 10.29 21.07
C GLY A 21 19.37 8.92 21.25
N LEU A 22 18.09 8.91 21.56
CA LEU A 22 17.29 7.74 21.89
C LEU A 22 16.19 7.56 20.85
N VAL A 23 16.23 6.49 20.07
CA VAL A 23 15.16 6.14 19.14
C VAL A 23 14.14 5.24 19.86
N VAL A 24 12.87 5.64 19.81
CA VAL A 24 11.73 4.90 20.36
C VAL A 24 10.87 4.41 19.23
N LEU A 25 10.77 3.09 19.08
CA LEU A 25 9.87 2.44 18.11
C LEU A 25 8.79 1.68 18.87
N LEU A 26 7.56 2.12 18.71
CA LEU A 26 6.41 1.51 19.36
C LEU A 26 5.91 0.34 18.52
N GLY A 27 5.72 -0.81 19.18
CA GLY A 27 4.87 -1.87 18.64
C GLY A 27 3.39 -1.54 18.83
N ASN A 28 2.55 -2.28 18.13
CA ASN A 28 1.11 -2.18 18.25
C ASN A 28 0.59 -2.91 19.48
N GLU A 29 -0.53 -2.43 20.00
CA GLU A 29 -1.38 -3.12 20.95
C GLU A 29 -2.43 -3.96 20.20
N GLU A 30 -3.05 -4.92 20.90
CA GLU A 30 -4.24 -5.60 20.42
C GLU A 30 -5.42 -4.62 20.30
N SER A 31 -6.27 -4.82 19.31
CA SER A 31 -7.45 -3.99 19.07
C SER A 31 -8.74 -4.80 19.19
N SER A 32 -9.69 -4.32 19.97
CA SER A 32 -11.00 -4.94 20.14
C SER A 32 -11.93 -4.65 18.97
N MET A 33 -12.70 -5.65 18.53
CA MET A 33 -13.75 -5.49 17.51
C MET A 33 -14.95 -4.73 18.05
N ASN A 34 -15.55 -5.22 19.14
CA ASN A 34 -16.82 -4.71 19.70
C ASN A 34 -16.93 -4.83 21.22
N TYR A 35 -16.08 -5.63 21.87
CA TYR A 35 -15.87 -5.68 23.31
C TYR A 35 -14.45 -6.15 23.61
N LYS A 36 -13.97 -5.92 24.85
CA LYS A 36 -12.57 -5.98 25.26
C LYS A 36 -11.84 -7.24 24.78
N ASP A 37 -12.43 -8.41 24.96
CA ASP A 37 -11.76 -9.69 24.73
C ASP A 37 -12.06 -10.30 23.34
N ASN A 38 -12.84 -9.60 22.49
CA ASN A 38 -13.05 -10.01 21.11
C ASN A 38 -12.13 -9.21 20.19
N LEU A 39 -10.97 -9.76 19.88
CA LEU A 39 -9.87 -9.05 19.22
C LEU A 39 -9.88 -9.25 17.71
N TYR A 40 -9.46 -8.21 16.98
CA TYR A 40 -9.02 -8.36 15.60
C TYR A 40 -7.76 -9.23 15.53
N PRO A 41 -7.49 -9.91 14.39
CA PRO A 41 -6.17 -10.50 14.15
C PRO A 41 -5.09 -9.44 14.39
N PHE A 42 -4.09 -9.80 15.18
CA PHE A 42 -3.01 -8.88 15.53
C PHE A 42 -2.14 -8.58 14.29
N ARG A 43 -1.76 -7.32 14.14
CA ARG A 43 -0.83 -6.84 13.12
C ARG A 43 0.14 -5.86 13.76
N GLN A 44 1.41 -6.21 13.76
CA GLN A 44 2.47 -5.39 14.33
C GLN A 44 2.73 -4.14 13.48
N ASP A 45 3.25 -3.07 14.11
CA ASP A 45 3.76 -1.89 13.42
C ASP A 45 4.88 -2.25 12.43
N SER A 46 4.80 -1.73 11.22
CA SER A 46 5.72 -2.09 10.15
C SER A 46 7.14 -1.59 10.36
N SER A 47 7.33 -0.43 11.00
CA SER A 47 8.68 0.05 11.36
C SER A 47 9.26 -0.78 12.51
N PHE A 48 8.45 -1.15 13.50
CA PHE A 48 8.87 -2.08 14.54
C PHE A 48 9.28 -3.44 13.96
N LEU A 49 8.47 -4.02 13.06
CA LEU A 49 8.81 -5.27 12.36
C LEU A 49 10.10 -5.18 11.57
N TYR A 50 10.30 -4.06 10.86
CA TYR A 50 11.51 -3.86 10.06
C TYR A 50 12.79 -3.92 10.89
N PHE A 51 12.79 -3.31 12.08
CA PHE A 51 13.97 -3.19 12.94
C PHE A 51 14.10 -4.31 13.97
N PHE A 52 12.98 -4.88 14.45
CA PHE A 52 12.98 -5.87 15.52
C PHE A 52 12.39 -7.23 15.11
N GLY A 53 11.63 -7.33 14.03
CA GLY A 53 11.15 -8.60 13.49
C GLY A 53 10.23 -9.42 14.40
N ILE A 54 9.80 -8.90 15.54
CA ILE A 54 8.98 -9.62 16.52
C ILE A 54 7.50 -9.21 16.32
N ASP A 55 6.68 -10.17 15.91
CA ASP A 55 5.25 -10.02 15.74
C ASP A 55 4.51 -10.42 17.02
N ARG A 56 4.57 -9.53 18.03
CA ARG A 56 3.96 -9.72 19.35
C ARG A 56 3.46 -8.36 19.87
N PRO A 57 2.24 -8.28 20.44
CA PRO A 57 1.69 -7.02 20.95
C PRO A 57 2.46 -6.46 22.13
N ALA A 58 2.24 -5.19 22.41
CA ALA A 58 2.67 -4.49 23.61
C ALA A 58 4.19 -4.38 23.81
N LEU A 59 4.98 -4.43 22.73
CA LEU A 59 6.43 -4.28 22.78
C LEU A 59 6.86 -2.85 22.42
N ILE A 60 7.94 -2.39 23.04
CA ILE A 60 8.59 -1.14 22.69
C ILE A 60 10.09 -1.41 22.48
N GLY A 61 10.59 -1.06 21.31
CA GLY A 61 12.00 -1.12 20.96
C GLY A 61 12.69 0.21 21.21
N ILE A 62 13.78 0.17 21.94
CA ILE A 62 14.64 1.33 22.19
C ILE A 62 16.01 1.09 21.57
N ILE A 63 16.51 2.09 20.84
CA ILE A 63 17.89 2.13 20.36
C ILE A 63 18.54 3.37 21.01
N ASP A 64 19.40 3.15 22.01
CA ASP A 64 20.17 4.20 22.68
C ASP A 64 21.49 4.37 21.94
N ILE A 65 21.52 5.30 21.00
CA ILE A 65 22.66 5.56 20.11
C ILE A 65 23.88 6.03 20.91
N ASP A 66 23.65 6.85 21.93
CA ASP A 66 24.75 7.43 22.73
C ASP A 66 25.49 6.41 23.57
N ASN A 67 24.80 5.32 23.95
CA ASN A 67 25.35 4.24 24.76
C ASN A 67 25.58 2.93 23.98
N ASP A 68 25.39 2.93 22.67
CA ASP A 68 25.47 1.75 21.77
C ASP A 68 24.70 0.56 22.37
N SER A 69 23.44 0.78 22.76
CA SER A 69 22.62 -0.26 23.38
C SER A 69 21.21 -0.33 22.79
N GLU A 70 20.70 -1.55 22.72
CA GLU A 70 19.38 -1.86 22.21
C GLU A 70 18.58 -2.59 23.27
N ILE A 71 17.34 -2.18 23.49
CA ILE A 71 16.49 -2.67 24.58
C ILE A 71 15.10 -2.97 24.05
N ILE A 72 14.53 -4.10 24.41
CA ILE A 72 13.11 -4.36 24.25
C ILE A 72 12.42 -4.27 25.61
N PHE A 73 11.40 -3.43 25.70
CA PHE A 73 10.47 -3.40 26.81
C PHE A 73 9.22 -4.20 26.48
N GLY A 74 8.87 -5.12 27.34
CA GLY A 74 7.72 -5.99 27.21
C GLY A 74 7.65 -7.00 28.34
N ASP A 75 6.54 -7.70 28.44
CA ASP A 75 6.33 -8.69 29.48
C ASP A 75 6.10 -10.07 28.85
N ASP A 76 6.55 -11.13 29.50
CA ASP A 76 6.20 -12.49 29.11
C ASP A 76 4.77 -12.81 29.49
N PHE A 77 4.17 -13.75 28.75
CA PHE A 77 2.84 -14.24 29.06
C PHE A 77 2.86 -15.01 30.37
N THR A 78 1.89 -14.71 31.23
CA THR A 78 1.63 -15.48 32.45
C THR A 78 1.09 -16.88 32.11
N THR A 79 1.16 -17.80 33.09
CA THR A 79 0.56 -19.13 32.92
C THR A 79 -0.95 -19.03 32.62
N GLU A 80 -1.64 -18.05 33.21
CA GLU A 80 -3.07 -17.83 32.98
C GLU A 80 -3.32 -17.41 31.53
N GLU A 81 -2.57 -16.44 31.01
CA GLU A 81 -2.67 -16.02 29.60
C GLU A 81 -2.34 -17.16 28.64
N MET A 82 -1.35 -18.00 28.95
CA MET A 82 -1.01 -19.17 28.13
C MET A 82 -2.10 -20.24 28.12
N ILE A 83 -2.91 -20.37 29.19
CA ILE A 83 -4.09 -21.25 29.20
C ILE A 83 -5.11 -20.80 28.15
N TRP A 84 -5.29 -19.50 27.95
CA TRP A 84 -6.24 -18.95 27.01
C TRP A 84 -5.72 -18.85 25.57
N THR A 85 -4.44 -18.51 25.39
CA THR A 85 -3.87 -18.14 24.10
C THR A 85 -2.85 -19.13 23.55
N GLY A 86 -2.54 -20.19 24.31
CA GLY A 86 -1.50 -21.17 23.99
C GLY A 86 -0.09 -20.71 24.40
N TYR A 87 0.87 -21.62 24.23
CA TYR A 87 2.28 -21.36 24.54
C TYR A 87 2.82 -20.20 23.69
N ARG A 88 3.56 -19.31 24.32
CA ARG A 88 4.30 -18.24 23.67
C ARG A 88 5.77 -18.34 24.03
N GLU A 89 6.62 -18.20 23.03
CA GLU A 89 8.08 -18.21 23.26
C GLU A 89 8.49 -17.05 24.17
N PRO A 90 9.36 -17.28 25.18
CA PRO A 90 9.84 -16.24 26.07
C PRO A 90 10.49 -15.07 25.31
N LEU A 91 10.26 -13.85 25.79
CA LEU A 91 10.69 -12.63 25.08
C LEU A 91 12.21 -12.53 24.96
N ASN A 92 12.96 -13.04 25.94
CA ASN A 92 14.41 -13.10 25.88
C ASN A 92 14.92 -13.98 24.72
N LEU A 93 14.27 -15.10 24.43
CA LEU A 93 14.64 -15.96 23.30
C LEU A 93 14.32 -15.30 21.95
N LEU A 94 13.14 -14.68 21.85
CA LEU A 94 12.78 -13.87 20.67
C LEU A 94 13.77 -12.72 20.45
N SER A 95 14.14 -12.04 21.53
CA SER A 95 15.08 -10.92 21.50
C SER A 95 16.48 -11.36 21.08
N ASP A 96 16.96 -12.48 21.59
CA ASP A 96 18.26 -13.08 21.21
C ASP A 96 18.28 -13.47 19.72
N SER A 97 17.15 -13.94 19.18
CA SER A 97 17.05 -14.35 17.77
C SER A 97 17.18 -13.19 16.80
N ILE A 98 17.01 -11.96 17.25
CA ILE A 98 17.16 -10.72 16.47
C ILE A 98 18.38 -9.87 16.91
N GLY A 99 19.17 -10.37 17.84
CA GLY A 99 20.42 -9.75 18.29
C GLY A 99 20.27 -8.66 19.35
N VAL A 100 19.14 -8.61 20.06
CA VAL A 100 18.95 -7.68 21.17
C VAL A 100 19.10 -8.48 22.49
N SER A 101 20.09 -8.14 23.29
CA SER A 101 20.43 -8.86 24.52
C SER A 101 19.75 -8.32 25.78
N ILE A 102 19.16 -7.12 25.70
CA ILE A 102 18.55 -6.47 26.87
C ILE A 102 17.04 -6.48 26.72
N VAL A 103 16.39 -7.23 27.59
CA VAL A 103 14.93 -7.22 27.77
C VAL A 103 14.60 -6.68 29.15
N LYS A 104 13.62 -5.79 29.22
CA LYS A 104 13.15 -5.22 30.49
C LYS A 104 11.63 -5.31 30.59
N PRO A 105 11.08 -5.45 31.81
CA PRO A 105 9.65 -5.39 32.02
C PRO A 105 9.07 -4.06 31.48
N ARG A 106 7.89 -4.12 30.87
CA ARG A 106 7.23 -2.94 30.30
C ARG A 106 7.05 -1.80 31.32
N LYS A 107 6.75 -2.13 32.57
CA LYS A 107 6.60 -1.15 33.66
C LYS A 107 7.85 -0.29 33.91
N ASP A 108 9.02 -0.77 33.54
CA ASP A 108 10.28 -0.07 33.77
C ASP A 108 10.54 1.01 32.69
N LEU A 109 9.74 1.02 31.60
CA LEU A 109 9.87 2.00 30.52
C LEU A 109 9.69 3.44 31.01
N TRP A 110 8.73 3.71 31.90
CA TRP A 110 8.46 5.05 32.41
C TRP A 110 9.64 5.64 33.20
N SER A 111 10.25 4.83 34.06
CA SER A 111 11.45 5.26 34.79
C SER A 111 12.65 5.47 33.87
N PHE A 112 12.79 4.63 32.84
CA PHE A 112 13.83 4.76 31.83
C PHE A 112 13.67 6.05 31.02
N MET A 113 12.47 6.33 30.51
CA MET A 113 12.17 7.53 29.72
C MET A 113 12.29 8.81 30.54
N ARG A 114 11.87 8.80 31.82
CA ARG A 114 12.05 9.91 32.73
C ARG A 114 13.52 10.27 32.91
N LEU A 115 14.37 9.26 33.15
CA LEU A 115 15.83 9.47 33.27
C LEU A 115 16.43 10.04 31.97
N ALA A 116 16.00 9.56 30.82
CA ALA A 116 16.43 10.10 29.53
C ALA A 116 16.06 11.58 29.37
N THR A 117 14.85 11.94 29.79
CA THR A 117 14.37 13.34 29.77
C THR A 117 15.13 14.22 30.77
N GLU A 118 15.36 13.74 32.00
CA GLU A 118 16.15 14.44 33.03
C GLU A 118 17.59 14.70 32.56
N HIS A 119 18.18 13.76 31.84
CA HIS A 119 19.51 13.89 31.24
C HIS A 119 19.48 14.67 29.90
N LYS A 120 18.34 15.21 29.50
CA LYS A 120 18.15 16.01 28.27
C LYS A 120 18.59 15.26 27.00
N LYS A 121 18.43 13.95 26.96
CA LYS A 121 18.65 13.18 25.74
C LYS A 121 17.66 13.60 24.67
N THR A 122 18.13 13.70 23.42
CA THR A 122 17.22 13.85 22.28
C THR A 122 16.43 12.56 22.09
N ILE A 123 15.11 12.63 22.11
CA ILE A 123 14.23 11.50 21.93
C ILE A 123 13.63 11.56 20.53
N HIS A 124 13.90 10.54 19.74
CA HIS A 124 13.41 10.38 18.38
C HIS A 124 12.25 9.37 18.36
N PHE A 125 11.11 9.77 17.83
CA PHE A 125 9.95 8.91 17.63
C PHE A 125 9.23 9.28 16.34
N LEU A 126 8.43 8.33 15.83
CA LEU A 126 7.62 8.49 14.62
C LEU A 126 6.25 9.10 14.94
N PRO A 127 5.58 9.75 13.96
CA PRO A 127 4.21 10.20 14.16
C PRO A 127 3.31 8.99 14.46
N PRO A 128 2.62 8.98 15.62
CA PRO A 128 1.73 7.89 15.96
C PRO A 128 0.47 7.94 15.09
N TYR A 129 0.05 6.81 14.53
CA TYR A 129 -1.18 6.69 13.73
C TYR A 129 -2.33 6.02 14.50
N ARG A 130 -2.05 5.50 15.72
CA ARG A 130 -3.03 4.90 16.60
C ARG A 130 -3.23 5.75 17.86
N PRO A 131 -4.48 5.92 18.35
CA PRO A 131 -4.74 6.70 19.55
C PRO A 131 -3.94 6.22 20.78
N GLU A 132 -3.85 4.91 20.99
CA GLU A 132 -3.11 4.32 22.12
C GLU A 132 -1.61 4.62 22.07
N GLN A 133 -1.00 4.67 20.89
CA GLN A 133 0.41 5.06 20.72
C GLN A 133 0.60 6.56 21.01
N HIS A 134 -0.36 7.37 20.60
CA HIS A 134 -0.36 8.80 20.87
C HIS A 134 -0.41 9.09 22.38
N ASP A 135 -1.33 8.43 23.09
CA ASP A 135 -1.48 8.59 24.54
C ASP A 135 -0.25 8.08 25.31
N LEU A 136 0.30 6.93 24.89
CA LEU A 136 1.52 6.38 25.47
C LEU A 136 2.71 7.33 25.32
N LEU A 137 2.92 7.89 24.12
CA LEU A 137 4.01 8.85 23.89
C LEU A 137 3.83 10.12 24.71
N ALA A 138 2.62 10.66 24.80
CA ALA A 138 2.33 11.84 25.61
C ALA A 138 2.68 11.61 27.08
N ASP A 139 2.30 10.45 27.62
CA ASP A 139 2.60 10.06 28.99
C ASP A 139 4.12 9.86 29.21
N LEU A 140 4.78 9.12 28.35
CA LEU A 140 6.24 8.85 28.44
C LEU A 140 7.10 10.14 28.35
N LEU A 141 6.65 11.12 27.58
CA LEU A 141 7.35 12.38 27.40
C LEU A 141 6.92 13.45 28.41
N GLY A 142 5.88 13.18 29.21
CA GLY A 142 5.33 14.13 30.18
C GLY A 142 4.72 15.38 29.54
N VAL A 143 4.13 15.26 28.34
CA VAL A 143 3.52 16.36 27.58
C VAL A 143 2.01 16.14 27.41
N SER A 144 1.27 17.21 27.10
CA SER A 144 -0.13 17.04 26.72
C SER A 144 -0.26 16.36 25.35
N SER A 145 -1.31 15.56 25.15
CA SER A 145 -1.60 14.91 23.88
C SER A 145 -1.57 15.88 22.68
N GLY A 146 -2.12 17.08 22.84
CA GLY A 146 -2.11 18.13 21.80
C GLY A 146 -0.71 18.67 21.45
N SER A 147 0.27 18.50 22.34
CA SER A 147 1.63 18.99 22.13
C SER A 147 2.51 18.04 21.32
N LEU A 148 2.14 16.78 21.16
CA LEU A 148 2.90 15.81 20.36
C LEU A 148 2.95 16.15 18.88
N SER A 149 1.93 16.85 18.39
CA SER A 149 1.87 17.27 16.98
C SER A 149 3.08 18.17 16.66
N GLY A 150 3.94 17.69 15.77
CA GLY A 150 5.17 18.38 15.37
C GLY A 150 6.43 18.09 16.20
N MET A 151 6.35 17.23 17.24
CA MET A 151 7.51 16.80 18.02
C MET A 151 8.20 15.55 17.46
N PHE A 152 7.58 14.85 16.52
CA PHE A 152 8.18 13.68 15.87
C PHE A 152 9.46 14.04 15.10
N SER A 153 10.39 13.09 15.01
CA SER A 153 11.70 13.32 14.45
C SER A 153 11.75 13.19 12.93
N ILE A 154 11.90 14.29 12.21
CA ILE A 154 12.07 14.30 10.75
C ILE A 154 13.34 13.55 10.33
N SER A 155 14.44 13.64 11.12
CA SER A 155 15.66 12.89 10.84
C SER A 155 15.44 11.38 10.93
N LEU A 156 14.68 10.91 11.92
CA LEU A 156 14.30 9.50 12.04
C LEU A 156 13.40 9.05 10.87
N ILE A 157 12.39 9.86 10.51
CA ILE A 157 11.53 9.58 9.34
C ILE A 157 12.39 9.40 8.10
N LYS A 158 13.26 10.36 7.79
CA LYS A 158 14.13 10.31 6.60
C LYS A 158 15.08 9.10 6.62
N ALA A 159 15.64 8.76 7.79
CA ALA A 159 16.51 7.60 7.94
C ALA A 159 15.76 6.28 7.67
N ILE A 160 14.54 6.13 8.20
CA ILE A 160 13.70 4.94 7.97
C ILE A 160 13.25 4.86 6.51
N VAL A 161 12.80 5.97 5.94
CA VAL A 161 12.40 6.02 4.52
C VAL A 161 13.58 5.66 3.61
N ALA A 162 14.77 6.18 3.90
CA ALA A 162 15.97 5.84 3.13
C ALA A 162 16.29 4.34 3.18
N GLN A 163 16.11 3.66 4.32
CA GLN A 163 16.36 2.23 4.43
C GLN A 163 15.25 1.39 3.81
N ARG A 164 13.96 1.63 4.17
CA ARG A 164 12.84 0.81 3.72
C ARG A 164 12.50 1.00 2.23
N SER A 165 12.92 2.09 1.60
CA SER A 165 12.72 2.30 0.16
C SER A 165 13.46 1.27 -0.68
N TYR A 166 14.66 0.85 -0.26
CA TYR A 166 15.49 -0.13 -0.96
C TYR A 166 15.26 -1.53 -0.41
N LYS A 167 14.53 -2.36 -1.14
CA LYS A 167 14.23 -3.72 -0.74
C LYS A 167 15.42 -4.63 -0.97
N SER A 168 15.87 -5.31 0.06
CA SER A 168 16.88 -6.35 -0.03
C SER A 168 16.35 -7.58 -0.76
N ALA A 169 17.24 -8.48 -1.19
CA ALA A 169 16.85 -9.69 -1.91
C ALA A 169 15.85 -10.57 -1.12
N VAL A 170 15.99 -10.67 0.21
CA VAL A 170 15.09 -11.45 1.05
C VAL A 170 13.71 -10.77 1.20
N GLU A 171 13.64 -9.44 1.19
CA GLU A 171 12.38 -8.71 1.17
C GLU A 171 11.67 -8.86 -0.16
N ILE A 172 12.40 -8.77 -1.28
CA ILE A 172 11.85 -9.00 -2.62
C ILE A 172 11.29 -10.42 -2.75
N GLU A 173 11.94 -11.42 -2.14
CA GLU A 173 11.43 -12.79 -2.11
C GLU A 173 10.11 -12.90 -1.32
N GLU A 174 10.00 -12.25 -0.16
CA GLU A 174 8.74 -12.23 0.61
C GLU A 174 7.63 -11.49 -0.14
N ILE A 175 7.92 -10.33 -0.73
CA ILE A 175 6.96 -9.61 -1.57
C ILE A 175 6.51 -10.48 -2.74
N ASN A 176 7.44 -11.18 -3.39
CA ASN A 176 7.13 -12.07 -4.51
C ASN A 176 6.19 -13.22 -4.09
N ARG A 177 6.31 -13.74 -2.85
CA ARG A 177 5.37 -14.72 -2.28
C ARG A 177 3.98 -14.12 -2.07
N ALA A 178 3.91 -12.90 -1.52
CA ALA A 178 2.65 -12.17 -1.34
C ALA A 178 1.95 -11.94 -2.69
N VAL A 179 2.69 -11.47 -3.70
CA VAL A 179 2.16 -11.24 -5.05
C VAL A 179 1.70 -12.55 -5.70
N ASN A 180 2.39 -13.68 -5.48
CA ASN A 180 1.93 -15.00 -5.95
C ASN A 180 0.59 -15.41 -5.32
N THR A 181 0.42 -15.18 -4.02
CA THR A 181 -0.85 -15.43 -3.32
C THR A 181 -1.95 -14.51 -3.86
N THR A 182 -1.63 -13.23 -4.06
CA THR A 182 -2.54 -12.24 -4.66
C THR A 182 -2.96 -12.64 -6.09
N ALA A 183 -2.02 -13.15 -6.90
CA ALA A 183 -2.34 -13.66 -8.25
C ALA A 183 -3.30 -14.86 -8.20
N ALA A 184 -3.16 -15.75 -7.21
CA ALA A 184 -4.11 -16.86 -7.00
C ALA A 184 -5.50 -16.33 -6.58
N MET A 185 -5.57 -15.27 -5.76
CA MET A 185 -6.84 -14.60 -5.42
C MET A 185 -7.51 -14.02 -6.67
N GLN A 186 -6.75 -13.31 -7.51
CA GLN A 186 -7.26 -12.75 -8.76
C GLN A 186 -7.74 -13.85 -9.73
N LEU A 187 -6.98 -14.93 -9.87
CA LEU A 187 -7.38 -16.07 -10.69
C LEU A 187 -8.70 -16.67 -10.21
N ALA A 188 -8.88 -16.84 -8.90
CA ALA A 188 -10.13 -17.30 -8.32
C ALA A 188 -11.29 -16.33 -8.60
N ALA A 189 -11.09 -15.02 -8.46
CA ALA A 189 -12.11 -14.03 -8.78
C ALA A 189 -12.53 -14.12 -10.26
N ILE A 190 -11.58 -14.15 -11.19
CA ILE A 190 -11.85 -14.25 -12.64
C ILE A 190 -12.60 -15.52 -12.99
N THR A 191 -12.22 -16.67 -12.44
CA THR A 191 -12.78 -17.97 -12.83
C THR A 191 -14.12 -18.30 -12.15
N LEU A 192 -14.31 -17.85 -10.90
CA LEU A 192 -15.49 -18.20 -10.10
C LEU A 192 -16.67 -17.23 -10.28
N ALA A 193 -16.42 -15.96 -10.60
CA ALA A 193 -17.48 -14.97 -10.69
C ALA A 193 -18.51 -15.32 -11.78
N LYS A 194 -19.78 -15.46 -11.40
CA LYS A 194 -20.88 -15.77 -12.31
C LYS A 194 -22.10 -14.91 -11.98
N ALA A 195 -22.92 -14.65 -12.98
CA ALA A 195 -24.19 -13.97 -12.79
C ALA A 195 -25.03 -14.68 -11.73
N GLY A 196 -25.62 -13.93 -10.81
CA GLY A 196 -26.40 -14.43 -9.67
C GLY A 196 -25.59 -14.74 -8.41
N MET A 197 -24.25 -14.73 -8.45
CA MET A 197 -23.42 -14.70 -7.24
C MET A 197 -23.34 -13.27 -6.69
N THR A 198 -23.07 -13.12 -5.39
CA THR A 198 -22.80 -11.80 -4.81
C THR A 198 -21.32 -11.46 -4.89
N GLU A 199 -21.00 -10.16 -4.89
CA GLU A 199 -19.61 -9.69 -4.75
C GLU A 199 -18.95 -10.28 -3.48
N ALA A 200 -19.68 -10.34 -2.37
CA ALA A 200 -19.21 -10.90 -1.10
C ALA A 200 -18.85 -12.40 -1.19
N GLN A 201 -19.56 -13.20 -1.98
CA GLN A 201 -19.23 -14.62 -2.17
C GLN A 201 -17.87 -14.80 -2.86
N ILE A 202 -17.56 -13.96 -3.82
CA ILE A 202 -16.26 -14.00 -4.52
C ILE A 202 -15.15 -13.47 -3.61
N ALA A 203 -15.36 -12.33 -2.94
CA ALA A 203 -14.40 -11.78 -1.98
C ALA A 203 -14.06 -12.77 -0.86
N GLY A 204 -15.07 -13.53 -0.36
CA GLY A 204 -14.85 -14.58 0.63
C GLY A 204 -13.94 -15.71 0.12
N LYS A 205 -14.02 -16.08 -1.18
CA LYS A 205 -13.11 -17.05 -1.79
C LYS A 205 -11.68 -16.52 -1.94
N MET A 206 -11.55 -15.23 -2.24
CA MET A 206 -10.25 -14.59 -2.31
C MET A 206 -9.59 -14.54 -0.91
N GLN A 207 -10.35 -14.21 0.12
CA GLN A 207 -9.86 -14.18 1.49
C GLN A 207 -9.47 -15.57 2.02
N GLU A 208 -10.21 -16.63 1.63
CA GLU A 208 -9.85 -18.03 1.92
C GLU A 208 -8.43 -18.35 1.44
N ILE A 209 -8.05 -17.87 0.23
CA ILE A 209 -6.72 -18.10 -0.34
C ILE A 209 -5.65 -17.36 0.44
N ALA A 210 -5.86 -16.08 0.78
CA ALA A 210 -4.91 -15.27 1.55
C ALA A 210 -4.63 -15.90 2.93
N ILE A 211 -5.68 -16.27 3.66
CA ILE A 211 -5.58 -16.89 4.98
C ILE A 211 -4.97 -18.30 4.86
N GLY A 212 -5.39 -19.07 3.87
CA GLY A 212 -4.89 -20.44 3.62
C GLY A 212 -3.41 -20.49 3.26
N ALA A 213 -2.85 -19.40 2.73
CA ALA A 213 -1.42 -19.25 2.47
C ALA A 213 -0.59 -18.91 3.74
N GLY A 214 -1.22 -18.77 4.90
CA GLY A 214 -0.55 -18.49 6.18
C GLY A 214 -0.29 -17.01 6.44
N GLY A 215 -0.92 -16.12 5.68
CA GLY A 215 -0.90 -14.67 5.87
C GLY A 215 -2.30 -14.10 6.12
N ASN A 216 -2.54 -12.92 5.57
CA ASN A 216 -3.84 -12.23 5.65
C ASN A 216 -4.05 -11.38 4.38
N LEU A 217 -5.12 -10.61 4.33
CA LEU A 217 -5.29 -9.54 3.36
C LEU A 217 -4.31 -8.39 3.69
N SER A 218 -3.64 -7.83 2.69
CA SER A 218 -2.79 -6.62 2.85
C SER A 218 -3.63 -5.35 2.99
N PHE A 219 -4.86 -5.37 2.44
CA PHE A 219 -5.88 -4.33 2.59
C PHE A 219 -7.29 -4.91 2.34
N PRO A 220 -8.37 -4.22 2.75
CA PRO A 220 -9.73 -4.66 2.49
C PRO A 220 -10.00 -4.83 1.00
N THR A 221 -10.38 -6.03 0.58
CA THR A 221 -10.63 -6.37 -0.84
C THR A 221 -11.65 -5.44 -1.48
N ILE A 222 -11.30 -4.86 -2.61
CA ILE A 222 -12.20 -4.16 -3.52
C ILE A 222 -12.64 -5.17 -4.58
N LEU A 223 -13.93 -5.48 -4.62
CA LEU A 223 -14.51 -6.34 -5.65
C LEU A 223 -15.91 -5.86 -5.98
N THR A 224 -16.05 -5.18 -7.11
CA THR A 224 -17.28 -4.44 -7.38
C THR A 224 -17.61 -4.28 -8.85
N GLN A 225 -18.91 -4.28 -9.17
CA GLN A 225 -19.42 -3.85 -10.48
C GLN A 225 -19.43 -2.32 -10.63
N GLN A 226 -19.23 -1.58 -9.55
CA GLN A 226 -19.17 -0.12 -9.55
C GLN A 226 -17.72 0.38 -9.48
N GLY A 227 -16.88 -0.09 -10.42
CA GLY A 227 -15.45 0.22 -10.46
C GLY A 227 -15.10 1.70 -10.62
N GLN A 228 -16.06 2.57 -10.96
CA GLN A 228 -15.88 4.02 -10.96
C GLN A 228 -15.77 4.62 -9.54
N ILE A 229 -16.05 3.86 -8.50
CA ILE A 229 -15.81 4.20 -7.10
C ILE A 229 -14.49 3.55 -6.69
N LEU A 230 -13.44 4.32 -6.55
CA LEU A 230 -12.06 3.84 -6.46
C LEU A 230 -11.78 2.86 -5.31
N HIS A 231 -12.36 3.10 -4.13
CA HIS A 231 -12.21 2.24 -2.94
C HIS A 231 -13.55 1.63 -2.53
N ASN A 232 -14.28 1.07 -3.50
CA ASN A 232 -15.58 0.44 -3.24
C ASN A 232 -15.38 -1.03 -2.85
N GLY A 233 -15.45 -1.32 -1.55
CA GLY A 233 -15.41 -2.70 -1.04
C GLY A 233 -16.55 -3.56 -1.63
N TYR A 234 -16.46 -4.86 -1.40
CA TYR A 234 -17.50 -5.79 -1.84
C TYR A 234 -18.81 -5.60 -1.07
N SER A 235 -19.91 -5.92 -1.73
CA SER A 235 -21.28 -5.83 -1.19
C SER A 235 -22.05 -7.15 -1.38
N HIS A 236 -23.32 -7.17 -0.95
CA HIS A 236 -24.24 -8.26 -1.24
C HIS A 236 -24.96 -8.10 -2.59
N SER A 237 -24.53 -7.15 -3.43
CA SER A 237 -25.06 -6.96 -4.78
C SER A 237 -24.82 -8.19 -5.66
N LEU A 238 -25.84 -8.60 -6.40
CA LEU A 238 -25.72 -9.71 -7.35
C LEU A 238 -24.93 -9.30 -8.58
N LEU A 239 -24.00 -10.14 -8.98
CA LEU A 239 -23.30 -9.99 -10.26
C LEU A 239 -24.29 -10.17 -11.42
N THR A 240 -24.28 -9.23 -12.35
CA THR A 240 -25.19 -9.15 -13.48
C THR A 240 -24.45 -9.37 -14.80
N ALA A 241 -24.95 -10.29 -15.61
CA ALA A 241 -24.41 -10.53 -16.95
C ALA A 241 -24.36 -9.22 -17.77
N GLY A 242 -23.28 -8.99 -18.50
CA GLY A 242 -23.03 -7.76 -19.26
C GLY A 242 -22.29 -6.67 -18.47
N ASN A 243 -22.21 -6.77 -17.13
CA ASN A 243 -21.42 -5.86 -16.31
C ASN A 243 -19.94 -6.29 -16.23
N LEU A 244 -19.08 -5.34 -15.88
CA LEU A 244 -17.70 -5.61 -15.48
C LEU A 244 -17.62 -5.76 -13.95
N VAL A 245 -16.63 -6.50 -13.50
CA VAL A 245 -16.14 -6.52 -12.11
C VAL A 245 -14.73 -5.99 -12.10
N LEU A 246 -14.49 -4.95 -11.31
CA LEU A 246 -13.15 -4.52 -10.93
C LEU A 246 -12.81 -5.24 -9.63
N SER A 247 -11.74 -6.03 -9.66
CA SER A 247 -11.18 -6.75 -8.53
C SER A 247 -9.79 -6.20 -8.23
N ASP A 248 -9.63 -5.62 -7.05
CA ASP A 248 -8.39 -5.08 -6.53
C ASP A 248 -8.17 -5.66 -5.14
N CYS A 249 -7.10 -6.41 -4.99
CA CYS A 249 -6.83 -7.17 -3.78
C CYS A 249 -5.35 -7.40 -3.58
N GLY A 250 -5.00 -7.64 -2.34
CA GLY A 250 -3.67 -8.00 -1.93
C GLY A 250 -3.65 -9.00 -0.78
N ALA A 251 -2.67 -9.88 -0.78
CA ALA A 251 -2.32 -10.72 0.35
C ALA A 251 -1.06 -10.19 1.02
N GLU A 252 -0.93 -10.32 2.34
CA GLU A 252 0.35 -10.24 3.03
C GLU A 252 0.83 -11.63 3.40
N THR A 253 2.15 -11.84 3.48
CA THR A 253 2.74 -13.08 4.01
C THR A 253 2.63 -13.13 5.53
N GLY A 254 2.96 -14.28 6.15
CA GLY A 254 3.11 -14.37 7.60
C GLY A 254 4.23 -13.49 8.17
N MET A 255 5.03 -12.83 7.31
CA MET A 255 6.00 -11.79 7.69
C MET A 255 5.51 -10.38 7.35
N HIS A 256 4.25 -10.24 6.96
CA HIS A 256 3.56 -8.99 6.66
C HIS A 256 4.06 -8.22 5.43
N TYR A 257 4.81 -8.85 4.52
CA TYR A 257 5.11 -8.24 3.23
C TYR A 257 3.91 -8.36 2.30
N ALA A 258 3.54 -7.25 1.67
CA ALA A 258 2.33 -7.10 0.88
C ALA A 258 2.53 -7.41 -0.61
N GLY A 259 1.45 -7.82 -1.26
CA GLY A 259 1.25 -7.80 -2.70
C GLY A 259 0.01 -6.99 -3.04
N ASP A 260 -0.08 -6.49 -4.28
CA ASP A 260 -1.15 -5.63 -4.76
C ASP A 260 -1.39 -5.85 -6.25
N LEU A 261 -2.57 -6.34 -6.62
CA LEU A 261 -2.92 -6.58 -8.03
C LEU A 261 -4.37 -6.19 -8.31
N THR A 262 -4.58 -5.51 -9.41
CA THR A 262 -5.93 -5.27 -9.94
C THR A 262 -6.14 -5.97 -11.28
N ARG A 263 -7.31 -6.59 -11.45
CA ARG A 263 -7.85 -7.03 -12.72
C ARG A 263 -9.30 -6.60 -12.87
N THR A 264 -9.68 -6.24 -14.10
CA THR A 264 -11.07 -6.00 -14.47
C THR A 264 -11.51 -7.06 -15.48
N PHE A 265 -12.67 -7.67 -15.27
CA PHE A 265 -13.17 -8.75 -16.11
C PHE A 265 -14.71 -8.70 -16.25
N PRO A 266 -15.28 -9.24 -17.34
CA PRO A 266 -16.73 -9.27 -17.53
C PRO A 266 -17.37 -10.36 -16.65
N VAL A 267 -18.58 -10.10 -16.14
CA VAL A 267 -19.41 -11.15 -15.52
C VAL A 267 -19.86 -12.19 -16.55
N SER A 268 -20.07 -11.77 -17.80
CA SER A 268 -20.24 -12.65 -18.97
C SER A 268 -18.90 -13.31 -19.34
N ASN A 269 -18.93 -14.26 -20.28
CA ASN A 269 -17.70 -14.91 -20.73
C ASN A 269 -16.80 -13.99 -21.58
N THR A 270 -17.37 -12.93 -22.17
CA THR A 270 -16.66 -12.00 -23.06
C THR A 270 -16.97 -10.56 -22.71
N PHE A 271 -16.04 -9.68 -23.01
CA PHE A 271 -16.26 -8.23 -22.99
C PHE A 271 -17.22 -7.83 -24.13
N THR A 272 -18.04 -6.80 -23.91
CA THR A 272 -18.69 -6.10 -25.02
C THR A 272 -17.66 -5.28 -25.80
N THR A 273 -17.98 -4.86 -27.03
CA THR A 273 -17.06 -4.05 -27.84
C THR A 273 -16.58 -2.80 -27.09
N ILE A 274 -17.51 -2.03 -26.47
CA ILE A 274 -17.17 -0.82 -25.73
C ILE A 274 -16.27 -1.13 -24.51
N GLN A 275 -16.55 -2.21 -23.79
CA GLN A 275 -15.72 -2.61 -22.65
C GLN A 275 -14.31 -3.00 -23.09
N ARG A 276 -14.19 -3.76 -24.18
CA ARG A 276 -12.90 -4.18 -24.75
C ARG A 276 -12.09 -2.96 -25.23
N ASP A 277 -12.70 -2.05 -25.98
CA ASP A 277 -12.03 -0.87 -26.48
C ASP A 277 -11.41 -0.04 -25.35
N VAL A 278 -12.16 0.18 -24.27
CA VAL A 278 -11.64 0.91 -23.08
C VAL A 278 -10.64 0.08 -22.29
N TYR A 279 -10.84 -1.24 -22.18
CA TYR A 279 -9.88 -2.14 -21.51
C TYR A 279 -8.52 -2.10 -22.23
N ASP A 280 -8.51 -2.17 -23.55
CA ASP A 280 -7.29 -2.18 -24.37
C ASP A 280 -6.55 -0.83 -24.26
N ILE A 281 -7.25 0.30 -24.10
CA ILE A 281 -6.64 1.60 -23.79
C ILE A 281 -5.89 1.56 -22.46
N VAL A 282 -6.53 1.04 -21.40
CA VAL A 282 -5.91 0.92 -20.07
C VAL A 282 -4.70 0.01 -20.13
N LEU A 283 -4.82 -1.15 -20.78
CA LEU A 283 -3.71 -2.11 -20.94
C LEU A 283 -2.54 -1.51 -21.72
N HIS A 284 -2.83 -0.73 -22.79
CA HIS A 284 -1.80 -0.02 -23.55
C HIS A 284 -1.09 1.03 -22.68
N ALA A 285 -1.83 1.82 -21.91
CA ALA A 285 -1.25 2.80 -20.99
C ALA A 285 -0.38 2.12 -19.92
N HIS A 286 -0.83 0.97 -19.37
CA HIS A 286 -0.05 0.15 -18.44
C HIS A 286 1.28 -0.28 -19.07
N GLY A 287 1.25 -0.94 -20.23
CA GLY A 287 2.47 -1.39 -20.92
C GLY A 287 3.43 -0.26 -21.25
N SER A 288 2.88 0.89 -21.69
CA SER A 288 3.67 2.09 -22.00
C SER A 288 4.34 2.71 -20.76
N ALA A 289 3.65 2.70 -19.60
CA ALA A 289 4.20 3.18 -18.33
C ALA A 289 5.32 2.24 -17.84
N VAL A 290 5.08 0.93 -17.88
CA VAL A 290 6.07 -0.11 -17.48
C VAL A 290 7.36 0.01 -18.29
N ALA A 291 7.27 0.29 -19.58
CA ALA A 291 8.44 0.48 -20.45
C ALA A 291 9.35 1.67 -20.02
N LEU A 292 8.84 2.59 -19.22
CA LEU A 292 9.59 3.75 -18.70
C LEU A 292 10.18 3.52 -17.30
N LEU A 293 9.88 2.39 -16.65
CA LEU A 293 10.40 2.10 -15.31
C LEU A 293 11.90 1.78 -15.37
N GLN A 294 12.72 2.75 -14.95
CA GLN A 294 14.17 2.59 -14.88
C GLN A 294 14.75 3.55 -13.82
N PRO A 295 15.93 3.25 -13.27
CA PRO A 295 16.61 4.16 -12.35
C PRO A 295 16.80 5.56 -12.94
N GLY A 296 16.60 6.58 -12.10
CA GLY A 296 16.72 7.99 -12.46
C GLY A 296 15.48 8.60 -13.12
N LYS A 297 14.52 7.79 -13.57
CA LYS A 297 13.27 8.31 -14.16
C LYS A 297 12.33 8.78 -13.04
N PRO A 298 11.91 10.06 -13.01
CA PRO A 298 10.89 10.50 -12.07
C PRO A 298 9.58 9.75 -12.28
N PHE A 299 9.00 9.16 -11.24
CA PHE A 299 7.74 8.42 -11.37
C PHE A 299 6.57 9.33 -11.73
N ARG A 300 6.65 10.64 -11.37
CA ARG A 300 5.73 11.65 -11.88
C ARG A 300 5.68 11.69 -13.42
N ASP A 301 6.83 11.58 -14.08
CA ASP A 301 6.89 11.61 -15.54
C ASP A 301 6.33 10.32 -16.16
N VAL A 302 6.45 9.18 -15.46
CA VAL A 302 5.79 7.91 -15.82
C VAL A 302 4.28 8.05 -15.69
N HIS A 303 3.80 8.68 -14.60
CA HIS A 303 2.38 8.96 -14.39
C HIS A 303 1.81 9.87 -15.49
N LEU A 304 2.49 10.99 -15.79
CA LEU A 304 2.03 11.91 -16.84
C LEU A 304 2.00 11.25 -18.22
N HIS A 305 2.98 10.38 -18.51
CA HIS A 305 2.99 9.58 -19.73
C HIS A 305 1.78 8.62 -19.80
N ALA A 306 1.45 7.95 -18.71
CA ALA A 306 0.25 7.10 -18.64
C ALA A 306 -1.02 7.94 -18.88
N CYS A 307 -1.13 9.13 -18.26
CA CYS A 307 -2.24 10.06 -18.52
C CYS A 307 -2.34 10.47 -20.00
N GLU A 308 -1.20 10.74 -20.67
CA GLU A 308 -1.17 11.04 -22.12
C GLU A 308 -1.70 9.84 -22.92
N LYS A 309 -1.26 8.60 -22.62
CA LYS A 309 -1.72 7.40 -23.33
C LYS A 309 -3.21 7.11 -23.12
N LEU A 310 -3.71 7.29 -21.91
CA LEU A 310 -5.15 7.21 -21.63
C LEU A 310 -5.94 8.27 -22.43
N THR A 311 -5.42 9.50 -22.47
CA THR A 311 -6.04 10.60 -23.23
C THR A 311 -6.05 10.32 -24.72
N GLU A 312 -4.93 9.87 -25.31
CA GLU A 312 -4.82 9.49 -26.72
C GLU A 312 -5.86 8.40 -27.08
N GLY A 313 -5.97 7.34 -26.27
CA GLY A 313 -6.98 6.30 -26.48
C GLY A 313 -8.43 6.83 -26.38
N LEU A 314 -8.72 7.72 -25.43
CA LEU A 314 -10.04 8.36 -25.36
C LEU A 314 -10.31 9.30 -26.54
N GLN A 315 -9.29 9.87 -27.16
CA GLN A 315 -9.41 10.65 -28.41
C GLN A 315 -9.76 9.75 -29.61
N GLU A 316 -9.15 8.57 -29.71
CA GLU A 316 -9.50 7.58 -30.75
C GLU A 316 -10.97 7.16 -30.65
N LEU A 317 -11.51 7.07 -29.42
CA LEU A 317 -12.94 6.83 -29.19
C LEU A 317 -13.83 8.09 -29.41
N GLY A 318 -13.22 9.26 -29.63
CA GLY A 318 -13.89 10.54 -29.78
C GLY A 318 -14.48 11.12 -28.49
N VAL A 319 -14.12 10.54 -27.32
CA VAL A 319 -14.54 10.99 -25.97
C VAL A 319 -13.73 12.23 -25.56
N MET A 320 -12.45 12.27 -25.91
CA MET A 320 -11.60 13.44 -25.74
C MET A 320 -11.19 14.03 -27.12
N LYS A 321 -10.64 15.23 -27.11
CA LYS A 321 -10.23 15.98 -28.30
C LYS A 321 -9.09 16.94 -27.99
N GLY A 322 -8.50 17.56 -29.00
CA GLY A 322 -7.39 18.52 -28.87
C GLY A 322 -6.03 17.84 -28.80
N ASP A 323 -5.01 18.51 -28.26
CA ASP A 323 -3.68 17.92 -28.01
C ASP A 323 -3.66 17.17 -26.68
N ALA A 324 -3.15 15.93 -26.67
CA ALA A 324 -3.18 15.08 -25.48
C ALA A 324 -2.30 15.63 -24.36
N LYS A 325 -1.12 16.18 -24.67
CA LYS A 325 -0.21 16.76 -23.67
C LYS A 325 -0.79 18.03 -23.07
N GLU A 326 -1.41 18.86 -23.90
CA GLU A 326 -2.10 20.07 -23.42
C GLU A 326 -3.28 19.68 -22.51
N ALA A 327 -4.10 18.71 -22.92
CA ALA A 327 -5.22 18.19 -22.13
C ALA A 327 -4.76 17.67 -20.75
N VAL A 328 -3.65 16.93 -20.70
CA VAL A 328 -3.05 16.42 -19.45
C VAL A 328 -2.53 17.59 -18.61
N SER A 329 -1.81 18.53 -19.19
CA SER A 329 -1.28 19.69 -18.46
C SER A 329 -2.37 20.55 -17.84
N MET A 330 -3.50 20.68 -18.51
CA MET A 330 -4.71 21.39 -18.03
C MET A 330 -5.55 20.57 -17.04
N GLY A 331 -5.24 19.27 -16.87
CA GLY A 331 -5.94 18.38 -15.94
C GLY A 331 -7.21 17.74 -16.50
N ALA A 332 -7.44 17.76 -17.83
CA ALA A 332 -8.64 17.19 -18.44
C ALA A 332 -8.72 15.65 -18.28
N HIS A 333 -7.58 14.97 -18.23
CA HIS A 333 -7.49 13.53 -17.96
C HIS A 333 -8.12 13.13 -16.62
N ALA A 334 -8.12 14.03 -15.63
CA ALA A 334 -8.59 13.75 -14.28
C ALA A 334 -10.10 13.49 -14.19
N LEU A 335 -10.88 13.84 -15.23
CA LEU A 335 -12.29 13.41 -15.32
C LEU A 335 -12.39 11.88 -15.35
N PHE A 336 -11.40 11.20 -15.95
CA PHE A 336 -11.40 9.76 -16.16
C PHE A 336 -10.35 9.02 -15.32
N PHE A 337 -9.24 9.70 -14.95
CA PHE A 337 -8.16 9.15 -14.14
C PHE A 337 -7.76 10.13 -13.03
N PRO A 338 -8.55 10.20 -11.93
CA PRO A 338 -8.33 11.18 -10.85
C PRO A 338 -7.33 10.74 -9.78
N CYS A 339 -6.71 9.55 -9.90
CA CYS A 339 -5.80 8.96 -8.91
C CYS A 339 -4.35 8.93 -9.40
N GLY A 340 -3.43 8.48 -8.53
CA GLY A 340 -2.04 8.24 -8.88
C GLY A 340 -1.86 6.97 -9.71
N LEU A 341 -0.76 6.88 -10.45
CA LEU A 341 -0.39 5.71 -11.23
C LEU A 341 0.16 4.57 -10.37
N GLY A 342 0.58 4.85 -9.15
CA GLY A 342 1.16 3.84 -8.26
C GLY A 342 1.85 4.46 -7.05
N HIS A 343 2.40 3.58 -6.24
CA HIS A 343 3.01 3.88 -4.94
C HIS A 343 4.16 2.93 -4.63
N MET A 344 4.92 3.23 -3.57
CA MET A 344 5.87 2.27 -3.00
C MET A 344 5.10 1.12 -2.33
N MET A 345 5.62 -0.09 -2.40
CA MET A 345 5.08 -1.28 -1.72
C MET A 345 6.17 -2.02 -0.94
N GLY A 346 5.81 -2.68 0.15
CA GLY A 346 6.74 -3.41 1.01
C GLY A 346 6.06 -4.11 2.17
N LEU A 347 6.40 -3.72 3.41
CA LEU A 347 5.68 -4.16 4.62
C LEU A 347 4.27 -3.58 4.72
N ASP A 348 4.01 -2.51 4.01
CA ASP A 348 2.66 -1.97 3.82
C ASP A 348 2.36 -1.94 2.32
N THR A 349 1.09 -2.05 1.95
CA THR A 349 0.64 -1.87 0.56
C THR A 349 1.04 -0.48 0.07
N HIS A 350 0.63 0.58 0.77
CA HIS A 350 1.19 1.92 0.62
C HIS A 350 2.38 2.06 1.58
N ASP A 351 3.56 1.61 1.16
CA ASP A 351 4.70 1.48 2.08
C ASP A 351 5.09 2.82 2.69
N MET A 352 5.13 2.86 4.02
CA MET A 352 5.50 4.02 4.84
C MET A 352 4.57 5.24 4.70
N GLU A 353 3.33 5.13 4.19
CA GLU A 353 2.44 6.28 3.97
C GLU A 353 2.21 7.10 5.26
N ASN A 354 2.13 6.42 6.42
CA ASN A 354 1.97 7.07 7.73
C ASN A 354 3.16 7.96 8.14
N LEU A 355 4.33 7.81 7.53
CA LEU A 355 5.50 8.67 7.76
C LEU A 355 5.40 10.00 6.98
N GLY A 356 4.45 10.10 6.07
CA GLY A 356 4.16 11.28 5.25
C GLY A 356 4.68 11.17 3.83
N GLU A 357 3.76 11.26 2.86
CA GLU A 357 4.05 11.14 1.42
C GLU A 357 5.18 12.08 0.96
N GLN A 358 5.30 13.26 1.56
CA GLN A 358 6.36 14.23 1.25
C GLN A 358 7.77 13.71 1.51
N TYR A 359 7.92 12.73 2.39
CA TYR A 359 9.21 12.09 2.68
C TYR A 359 9.39 10.79 1.91
N VAL A 360 8.30 10.07 1.65
CA VAL A 360 8.31 8.77 0.99
C VAL A 360 8.37 8.91 -0.52
N GLY A 361 7.46 9.67 -1.10
CA GLY A 361 7.25 9.71 -2.55
C GLY A 361 7.79 10.96 -3.24
N TYR A 362 8.27 11.93 -2.49
CA TYR A 362 8.73 13.23 -2.99
C TYR A 362 10.14 13.54 -2.50
N ASN A 363 10.73 14.62 -3.00
CA ASN A 363 12.05 15.10 -2.62
C ASN A 363 12.09 16.65 -2.64
N ASP A 364 13.27 17.24 -2.52
CA ASP A 364 13.40 18.70 -2.49
C ASP A 364 13.12 19.34 -3.86
N GLU A 365 13.29 18.63 -4.97
CA GLU A 365 13.09 19.11 -6.33
C GLU A 365 11.65 18.91 -6.81
N ILE A 366 11.02 17.79 -6.47
CA ILE A 366 9.66 17.44 -6.90
C ILE A 366 8.72 17.52 -5.70
N LYS A 367 7.85 18.54 -5.71
CA LYS A 367 6.86 18.76 -4.64
C LYS A 367 5.48 18.27 -5.04
N LYS A 368 4.66 17.94 -4.05
CA LYS A 368 3.28 17.49 -4.25
C LYS A 368 2.43 18.57 -4.92
N SER A 369 1.71 18.19 -5.96
CA SER A 369 0.79 19.08 -6.67
C SER A 369 -0.52 19.28 -5.90
N THR A 370 -1.17 20.42 -6.11
CA THR A 370 -2.54 20.68 -5.62
C THR A 370 -3.60 20.46 -6.72
N GLN A 371 -3.17 20.21 -7.97
CA GLN A 371 -4.07 19.98 -9.10
C GLN A 371 -4.87 18.69 -8.91
N PHE A 372 -6.17 18.76 -9.19
CA PHE A 372 -7.02 17.57 -9.19
C PHE A 372 -6.48 16.51 -10.18
N GLY A 373 -6.45 15.25 -9.73
CA GLY A 373 -5.74 14.17 -10.43
C GLY A 373 -4.31 14.02 -9.91
N LEU A 374 -3.46 15.04 -10.00
CA LEU A 374 -2.06 14.98 -9.55
C LEU A 374 -1.89 15.04 -8.03
N LYS A 375 -2.80 15.69 -7.30
CA LYS A 375 -2.73 15.74 -5.82
C LYS A 375 -2.82 14.37 -5.15
N SER A 376 -3.33 13.36 -5.87
CA SER A 376 -3.49 11.99 -5.39
C SER A 376 -2.28 11.10 -5.70
N LEU A 377 -1.28 11.60 -6.43
CA LEU A 377 -0.06 10.84 -6.74
C LEU A 377 0.77 10.66 -5.47
N ARG A 378 1.00 9.41 -5.05
CA ARG A 378 1.77 9.07 -3.85
C ARG A 378 3.27 9.02 -4.09
N LEU A 379 3.70 8.65 -5.28
CA LEU A 379 5.10 8.54 -5.69
C LEU A 379 5.38 9.45 -6.88
N ALA A 380 6.39 10.31 -6.76
CA ALA A 380 6.76 11.27 -7.80
C ALA A 380 8.28 11.38 -8.03
N LYS A 381 9.09 11.06 -6.99
CA LYS A 381 10.55 11.15 -7.02
C LYS A 381 11.17 10.22 -8.07
N PRO A 382 12.47 10.42 -8.45
CA PRO A 382 13.19 9.49 -9.30
C PRO A 382 13.16 8.08 -8.74
N LEU A 383 12.95 7.09 -9.61
CA LEU A 383 13.06 5.68 -9.29
C LEU A 383 14.52 5.29 -9.05
N GLU A 384 14.75 4.35 -8.14
CA GLU A 384 16.09 3.85 -7.82
C GLU A 384 16.07 2.33 -7.76
N GLU A 385 17.22 1.70 -8.06
CA GLU A 385 17.37 0.25 -7.97
C GLU A 385 16.97 -0.24 -6.55
N GLY A 386 16.20 -1.31 -6.48
CA GLY A 386 15.68 -1.86 -5.23
C GLY A 386 14.35 -1.28 -4.77
N PHE A 387 13.81 -0.24 -5.41
CA PHE A 387 12.43 0.19 -5.17
C PHE A 387 11.45 -0.87 -5.65
N VAL A 388 10.41 -1.10 -4.87
CA VAL A 388 9.24 -1.89 -5.30
C VAL A 388 8.06 -0.94 -5.41
N VAL A 389 7.40 -0.95 -6.57
CA VAL A 389 6.33 0.00 -6.92
C VAL A 389 5.21 -0.69 -7.66
N THR A 390 3.98 -0.17 -7.51
CA THR A 390 2.82 -0.55 -8.34
C THR A 390 2.77 0.28 -9.62
N VAL A 391 2.10 -0.25 -10.65
CA VAL A 391 1.68 0.48 -11.86
C VAL A 391 0.23 0.12 -12.14
N GLU A 392 -0.69 1.07 -11.93
CA GLU A 392 -2.14 0.84 -11.84
C GLU A 392 -2.98 1.86 -12.63
N PRO A 393 -2.74 2.08 -13.93
CA PRO A 393 -3.58 2.99 -14.70
C PRO A 393 -5.01 2.46 -14.77
N GLY A 394 -5.96 3.39 -14.85
CA GLY A 394 -7.36 3.06 -14.99
C GLY A 394 -8.17 4.16 -15.68
N LEU A 395 -9.35 3.81 -16.14
CA LEU A 395 -10.37 4.74 -16.65
C LEU A 395 -11.67 4.55 -15.87
N TYR A 396 -12.16 5.64 -15.30
CA TYR A 396 -13.32 5.64 -14.41
C TYR A 396 -14.38 6.61 -14.92
N PHE A 397 -15.54 6.08 -15.28
CA PHE A 397 -16.67 6.87 -15.77
C PHE A 397 -17.63 7.14 -14.62
N ASN A 398 -17.27 8.11 -13.75
CA ASN A 398 -18.08 8.46 -12.59
C ASN A 398 -19.21 9.43 -13.00
N PRO A 399 -20.50 9.00 -12.91
CA PRO A 399 -21.61 9.82 -13.39
C PRO A 399 -21.72 11.16 -12.68
N ALA A 400 -21.46 11.23 -11.37
CA ALA A 400 -21.58 12.48 -10.61
C ALA A 400 -20.49 13.49 -11.02
N LEU A 401 -19.26 13.04 -11.24
CA LEU A 401 -18.17 13.89 -11.69
C LEU A 401 -18.38 14.34 -13.14
N ILE A 402 -18.90 13.46 -14.01
CA ILE A 402 -19.24 13.80 -15.40
C ILE A 402 -20.33 14.87 -15.42
N ASP A 403 -21.41 14.71 -14.65
CA ASP A 403 -22.53 15.65 -14.60
C ASP A 403 -22.07 17.03 -14.07
N GLU A 404 -21.22 17.07 -13.06
CA GLU A 404 -20.64 18.30 -12.51
C GLU A 404 -19.80 19.05 -13.56
N TRP A 405 -18.91 18.33 -14.25
CA TRP A 405 -18.04 18.93 -15.27
C TRP A 405 -18.82 19.35 -16.51
N GLU A 406 -19.81 18.56 -16.95
CA GLU A 406 -20.68 18.89 -18.09
C GLU A 406 -21.51 20.15 -17.80
N ALA A 407 -22.12 20.25 -16.61
CA ALA A 407 -22.93 21.40 -16.21
C ALA A 407 -22.14 22.72 -16.24
N ASN A 408 -20.85 22.67 -15.94
CA ASN A 408 -19.96 23.82 -15.95
C ASN A 408 -19.17 23.97 -17.28
N ASN A 409 -19.41 23.10 -18.27
CA ASN A 409 -18.61 22.99 -19.49
C ASN A 409 -17.08 22.98 -19.17
N GLN A 410 -16.68 22.34 -18.08
CA GLN A 410 -15.31 22.34 -17.58
C GLN A 410 -14.41 21.62 -18.59
N LEU A 411 -13.34 22.31 -19.03
CA LEU A 411 -12.40 21.80 -20.04
C LEU A 411 -13.08 21.27 -21.31
N GLY A 412 -14.22 21.90 -21.74
CA GLY A 412 -14.99 21.52 -22.90
C GLY A 412 -14.22 21.65 -24.23
N SER A 413 -13.04 22.31 -24.26
CA SER A 413 -12.09 22.25 -25.38
C SER A 413 -11.44 20.87 -25.55
N PHE A 414 -11.32 20.07 -24.46
CA PHE A 414 -10.70 18.74 -24.43
C PHE A 414 -11.69 17.61 -24.24
N ILE A 415 -12.87 17.86 -23.66
CA ILE A 415 -13.90 16.85 -23.42
C ILE A 415 -15.01 16.96 -24.44
N ASN A 416 -15.42 15.83 -25.01
CA ASN A 416 -16.58 15.70 -25.86
C ASN A 416 -17.77 15.14 -25.06
N TYR A 417 -18.50 16.01 -24.35
CA TYR A 417 -19.60 15.60 -23.47
C TYR A 417 -20.71 14.86 -24.21
N GLU A 418 -21.01 15.21 -25.46
CA GLU A 418 -22.03 14.51 -26.25
C GLU A 418 -21.62 13.06 -26.53
N LYS A 419 -20.37 12.82 -26.91
CA LYS A 419 -19.86 11.46 -27.14
C LYS A 419 -19.75 10.68 -25.83
N LEU A 420 -19.38 11.37 -24.73
CA LEU A 420 -19.21 10.78 -23.39
C LEU A 420 -20.52 10.16 -22.86
N LYS A 421 -21.70 10.63 -23.28
CA LYS A 421 -22.99 10.06 -22.86
C LYS A 421 -23.10 8.55 -23.13
N ALA A 422 -22.49 8.06 -24.22
CA ALA A 422 -22.48 6.63 -24.55
C ALA A 422 -21.62 5.79 -23.61
N TYR A 423 -20.67 6.39 -22.89
CA TYR A 423 -19.74 5.74 -21.97
C TYR A 423 -20.07 5.97 -20.48
N ARG A 424 -21.03 6.85 -20.18
CA ARG A 424 -21.36 7.31 -18.83
C ARG A 424 -21.61 6.18 -17.82
N ASN A 425 -22.10 5.05 -18.27
CA ASN A 425 -22.43 3.90 -17.44
C ASN A 425 -21.45 2.73 -17.58
N LEU A 426 -20.28 2.96 -18.15
CA LEU A 426 -19.28 1.90 -18.38
C LEU A 426 -18.63 1.41 -17.06
N THR A 427 -18.69 2.20 -16.02
CA THR A 427 -18.09 1.97 -14.69
C THR A 427 -16.58 2.31 -14.63
N GLY A 428 -15.73 1.42 -14.10
CA GLY A 428 -14.28 1.61 -14.01
C GLY A 428 -13.51 0.38 -14.47
N ILE A 429 -12.35 0.62 -15.06
CA ILE A 429 -11.40 -0.39 -15.51
C ILE A 429 -10.02 -0.02 -14.98
N ARG A 430 -9.34 -0.94 -14.27
CA ARG A 430 -7.96 -0.83 -13.82
C ARG A 430 -7.22 -2.13 -14.13
N VAL A 431 -5.95 -2.01 -14.48
CA VAL A 431 -5.00 -3.12 -14.58
C VAL A 431 -3.76 -2.71 -13.80
N GLU A 432 -3.33 -3.57 -12.87
CA GLU A 432 -2.23 -3.29 -11.96
C GLU A 432 -1.31 -4.48 -11.80
N GLU A 433 -0.02 -4.18 -11.71
CA GLU A 433 1.05 -5.14 -11.38
C GLU A 433 2.13 -4.48 -10.52
N ASP A 434 2.87 -5.30 -9.79
CA ASP A 434 3.96 -4.92 -8.91
C ASP A 434 5.31 -5.10 -9.59
N PHE A 435 6.19 -4.13 -9.46
CA PHE A 435 7.51 -4.12 -10.11
C PHE A 435 8.63 -3.82 -9.12
N VAL A 436 9.73 -4.57 -9.22
CA VAL A 436 11.00 -4.16 -8.63
C VAL A 436 11.83 -3.42 -9.67
N ILE A 437 12.38 -2.27 -9.29
CA ILE A 437 13.31 -1.51 -10.13
C ILE A 437 14.68 -2.18 -10.04
N THR A 438 15.22 -2.50 -11.21
CA THR A 438 16.54 -3.15 -11.39
C THR A 438 17.56 -2.17 -11.95
N GLN A 439 18.83 -2.54 -12.00
CA GLN A 439 19.90 -1.70 -12.52
C GLN A 439 19.61 -1.10 -13.91
N ASN A 440 18.92 -1.83 -14.80
CA ASN A 440 18.71 -1.44 -16.19
C ASN A 440 17.25 -1.34 -16.62
N GLY A 441 16.32 -1.26 -15.66
CA GLY A 441 14.88 -1.21 -15.95
C GLY A 441 14.03 -1.68 -14.77
N SER A 442 13.07 -2.56 -15.04
CA SER A 442 12.21 -3.15 -14.01
C SER A 442 11.93 -4.63 -14.29
N ARG A 443 11.50 -5.34 -13.26
CA ARG A 443 11.03 -6.73 -13.34
C ARG A 443 9.70 -6.84 -12.61
N VAL A 444 8.71 -7.42 -13.27
CA VAL A 444 7.42 -7.75 -12.64
C VAL A 444 7.63 -8.77 -11.52
N LEU A 445 6.88 -8.62 -10.43
CA LEU A 445 6.86 -9.56 -9.32
C LEU A 445 5.70 -10.55 -9.50
N GLY A 446 5.84 -11.70 -8.87
CA GLY A 446 4.85 -12.77 -8.94
C GLY A 446 4.87 -13.59 -10.24
N ASN A 447 4.03 -14.60 -10.25
CA ASN A 447 3.80 -15.44 -11.42
C ASN A 447 2.96 -14.68 -12.46
N PRO A 448 3.16 -14.95 -13.76
CA PRO A 448 2.35 -14.33 -14.80
C PRO A 448 0.84 -14.57 -14.55
N LEU A 449 0.09 -13.49 -14.59
CA LEU A 449 -1.37 -13.50 -14.48
C LEU A 449 -1.98 -12.93 -15.76
N ALA A 450 -3.02 -13.59 -16.30
CA ALA A 450 -3.75 -13.12 -17.46
C ALA A 450 -4.10 -11.64 -17.36
N LYS A 451 -3.79 -10.86 -18.41
CA LYS A 451 -4.04 -9.41 -18.43
C LYS A 451 -4.55 -8.89 -19.77
N THR A 452 -4.41 -9.62 -20.87
CA THR A 452 -5.08 -9.23 -22.12
C THR A 452 -6.56 -9.63 -22.08
N ALA A 453 -7.41 -8.90 -22.80
CA ALA A 453 -8.83 -9.22 -22.86
C ALA A 453 -9.05 -10.68 -23.33
N ASN A 454 -8.24 -11.16 -24.29
CA ASN A 454 -8.34 -12.54 -24.78
C ASN A 454 -7.96 -13.58 -23.70
N GLU A 455 -6.88 -13.36 -22.94
CA GLU A 455 -6.50 -14.26 -21.85
C GLU A 455 -7.56 -14.31 -20.75
N ILE A 456 -8.14 -13.14 -20.39
CA ILE A 456 -9.25 -13.05 -19.45
C ILE A 456 -10.45 -13.85 -19.95
N GLU A 457 -10.85 -13.69 -21.21
CA GLU A 457 -11.98 -14.42 -21.81
C GLU A 457 -11.73 -15.93 -21.85
N VAL A 458 -10.50 -16.38 -22.11
CA VAL A 458 -10.13 -17.82 -22.03
C VAL A 458 -10.35 -18.35 -20.61
N LEU A 459 -9.96 -17.64 -19.58
CA LEU A 459 -10.20 -18.02 -18.18
C LEU A 459 -11.68 -18.01 -17.82
N ARG A 460 -12.48 -17.15 -18.46
CA ARG A 460 -13.94 -17.05 -18.23
C ARG A 460 -14.72 -18.18 -18.90
N LEU A 461 -14.16 -18.81 -19.92
CA LEU A 461 -14.78 -19.95 -20.62
C LEU A 461 -14.60 -21.29 -19.87
N GLY A 462 -13.63 -21.37 -18.99
CA GLY A 462 -13.24 -22.48 -18.16
C GLY A 462 -13.27 -23.34 -17.55
#